data_9c66882ab3aa2e890c5dc50703566aab
#
_entry.id   9c66882ab3aa2e890c5dc50703566aab
#
_cell.length_a   1.000
_cell.length_b   1.000
_cell.length_c   1.000
_cell.angle_alpha   90.00
_cell.angle_beta   90.00
_cell.angle_gamma   90.00
#
_symmetry.space_group_name_H-M   'P 1'
#
loop_
_entity.id
_entity.type
_entity.pdbx_description
1 polymer ?
#
loop_
_entity_poly.entity_id
_entity_poly.type
_entity_poly.pdbx_seq_one_letter_code
_entity_poly.pdbx_strand_id
1 'polypeptide(L)'
;MSKKKILYLNLSTNEKDISLGFSNSWLSKFADKFESVDLISLNISSNNQTEFKNVNIFGISEPEKLSRIDKYLKLKNLVKDLTQKNDYSICFSHMSPLLSIIANWYNKNKKTISILWYTHPMPKELIKKIVLFISLFFNNQIVTASESSFPYFSKKVNVIGHAIDYDAFLNKKTNISNNNFVILSRISKSKNLELSIDSFLKSKFNQDSITVIGDAVTDADMEYKAFLAEKYKTKNNVIFKGMIPHKELPDILRSYSYHINSTPPGFYDKSVLETLAAGIYNFYLNADYDKHFDPKALKYTKFSSKQNTLTDLLNSVYELNNNKILEIVSFAQNSVSKESIETISDRVLSTVEN
;
A
#
# COMPACT_ATOMS: atom_id res chain seq x y z
N MET A 1 6.20 0.37 32.69
CA MET A 1 6.89 -0.54 31.75
C MET A 1 8.13 0.18 31.26
N SER A 2 9.33 -0.44 31.31
CA SER A 2 10.51 0.17 30.71
C SER A 2 10.24 0.35 29.22
N LYS A 3 10.46 1.55 28.72
CA LYS A 3 10.30 1.82 27.28
C LYS A 3 11.25 0.90 26.53
N LYS A 4 10.71 0.11 25.62
CA LYS A 4 11.45 -0.89 24.86
C LYS A 4 12.16 -0.26 23.65
N LYS A 5 13.28 -0.85 23.19
CA LYS A 5 13.98 -0.44 21.96
C LYS A 5 13.56 -1.31 20.79
N ILE A 6 13.52 -0.74 19.58
CA ILE A 6 13.23 -1.45 18.35
C ILE A 6 14.36 -1.28 17.32
N LEU A 7 14.72 -2.37 16.66
CA LEU A 7 15.52 -2.37 15.44
C LEU A 7 14.57 -2.37 14.23
N TYR A 8 14.56 -1.28 13.48
CA TYR A 8 13.69 -1.09 12.31
C TYR A 8 14.51 -1.19 11.03
N LEU A 9 14.04 -1.95 10.05
CA LEU A 9 14.70 -2.17 8.77
C LEU A 9 13.77 -1.75 7.63
N ASN A 10 14.25 -0.88 6.73
CA ASN A 10 13.52 -0.53 5.53
C ASN A 10 14.40 -0.43 4.28
N LEU A 11 13.78 -0.25 3.11
CA LEU A 11 14.46 -0.13 1.83
C LEU A 11 14.84 1.31 1.52
N SER A 12 14.12 2.30 2.02
CA SER A 12 14.40 3.71 1.73
C SER A 12 13.77 4.63 2.78
N THR A 13 14.49 5.67 3.16
CA THR A 13 13.98 6.82 3.93
C THR A 13 13.84 8.06 3.04
N ASN A 14 14.11 7.96 1.75
CA ASN A 14 14.00 9.09 0.84
C ASN A 14 12.51 9.41 0.57
N GLU A 15 12.04 10.55 1.06
CA GLU A 15 10.66 11.02 0.85
C GLU A 15 10.32 11.27 -0.62
N LYS A 16 11.32 11.51 -1.46
CA LYS A 16 11.15 11.64 -2.91
C LYS A 16 11.02 10.30 -3.62
N ASP A 17 11.20 9.18 -2.91
CA ASP A 17 10.97 7.85 -3.47
C ASP A 17 9.46 7.61 -3.62
N ILE A 18 9.00 7.60 -4.85
CA ILE A 18 7.58 7.44 -5.23
C ILE A 18 6.99 6.14 -4.69
N SER A 19 7.82 5.11 -4.56
CA SER A 19 7.36 3.77 -4.17
C SER A 19 7.44 3.51 -2.66
N LEU A 20 8.40 4.14 -1.98
CA LEU A 20 8.76 3.81 -0.60
C LEU A 20 8.75 5.01 0.36
N GLY A 21 8.54 6.24 -0.14
CA GLY A 21 8.51 7.46 0.68
C GLY A 21 7.48 7.43 1.82
N PHE A 22 6.40 6.65 1.65
CA PHE A 22 5.40 6.45 2.70
C PHE A 22 5.93 5.68 3.93
N SER A 23 7.10 5.04 3.86
CA SER A 23 7.67 4.29 5.00
C SER A 23 8.00 5.21 6.19
N ASN A 24 8.22 6.51 5.95
CA ASN A 24 8.49 7.47 7.00
C ASN A 24 7.27 7.73 7.92
N SER A 25 6.05 7.67 7.38
CA SER A 25 4.84 7.79 8.19
C SER A 25 4.64 6.60 9.14
N TRP A 26 5.10 5.40 8.75
CA TRP A 26 5.15 4.25 9.65
C TRP A 26 6.18 4.46 10.76
N LEU A 27 7.37 4.95 10.39
CA LEU A 27 8.45 5.20 11.34
C LEU A 27 8.01 6.13 12.47
N SER A 28 7.24 7.21 12.16
CA SER A 28 6.70 8.12 13.17
C SER A 28 5.85 7.38 14.21
N LYS A 29 4.97 6.48 13.78
CA LYS A 29 4.07 5.74 14.68
C LYS A 29 4.81 4.72 15.55
N PHE A 30 5.94 4.19 15.08
CA PHE A 30 6.82 3.38 15.92
C PHE A 30 7.66 4.25 16.87
N ALA A 31 8.12 5.43 16.45
CA ALA A 31 8.85 6.36 17.32
C ALA A 31 8.02 6.77 18.52
N ASP A 32 6.70 6.94 18.38
CA ASP A 32 5.78 7.27 19.48
C ASP A 32 5.65 6.15 20.53
N LYS A 33 5.91 4.88 20.14
CA LYS A 33 5.69 3.71 21.01
C LYS A 33 6.96 3.20 21.69
N PHE A 34 8.14 3.55 21.18
CA PHE A 34 9.42 3.04 21.65
C PHE A 34 10.28 4.14 22.27
N GLU A 35 11.16 3.76 23.20
CA GLU A 35 12.15 4.67 23.79
C GLU A 35 13.19 5.11 22.76
N SER A 36 13.61 4.15 21.90
CA SER A 36 14.58 4.35 20.84
C SER A 36 14.26 3.45 19.65
N VAL A 37 14.38 4.03 18.46
CA VAL A 37 14.27 3.35 17.19
C VAL A 37 15.61 3.44 16.47
N ASP A 38 16.30 2.32 16.32
CA ASP A 38 17.49 2.24 15.49
C ASP A 38 17.07 1.74 14.10
N LEU A 39 17.06 2.65 13.12
CA LEU A 39 16.64 2.39 11.75
C LEU A 39 17.83 2.08 10.85
N ILE A 40 17.88 0.89 10.28
CA ILE A 40 18.78 0.54 9.19
C ILE A 40 18.03 0.67 7.86
N SER A 41 18.49 1.58 6.99
CA SER A 41 17.90 1.81 5.67
C SER A 41 18.88 1.49 4.55
N LEU A 42 18.41 0.80 3.49
CA LEU A 42 19.27 0.55 2.32
C LEU A 42 19.63 1.83 1.58
N ASN A 43 18.65 2.72 1.40
CA ASN A 43 18.81 4.00 0.72
C ASN A 43 18.39 5.13 1.67
N ILE A 44 19.31 6.05 1.91
CA ILE A 44 19.04 7.24 2.73
C ILE A 44 19.11 8.49 1.85
N SER A 45 18.37 9.55 2.18
CA SER A 45 18.57 10.84 1.54
C SER A 45 19.77 11.56 2.14
N SER A 46 20.39 12.46 1.39
CA SER A 46 21.54 13.27 1.84
C SER A 46 21.25 14.14 3.08
N ASN A 47 19.97 14.40 3.36
CA ASN A 47 19.51 15.15 4.53
C ASN A 47 18.89 14.20 5.57
N ASN A 48 19.72 13.38 6.19
CA ASN A 48 19.31 12.35 7.18
C ASN A 48 18.87 12.87 8.54
N GLN A 49 18.40 14.10 8.66
CA GLN A 49 17.83 14.59 9.91
C GLN A 49 16.38 14.13 9.99
N THR A 50 16.08 13.23 10.93
CA THR A 50 14.71 12.96 11.32
C THR A 50 14.24 14.06 12.28
N GLU A 51 12.98 14.44 12.18
CA GLU A 51 12.31 15.30 13.17
C GLU A 51 12.16 14.60 14.54
N PHE A 52 12.41 13.28 14.59
CA PHE A 52 12.22 12.45 15.79
C PHE A 52 13.51 12.31 16.60
N LYS A 53 13.51 12.84 17.82
CA LYS A 53 14.67 12.84 18.74
C LYS A 53 15.12 11.43 19.17
N ASN A 54 14.25 10.44 19.12
CA ASN A 54 14.51 9.05 19.54
C ASN A 54 14.76 8.08 18.36
N VAL A 55 14.98 8.59 17.15
CA VAL A 55 15.27 7.79 15.96
C VAL A 55 16.72 8.00 15.53
N ASN A 56 17.50 6.92 15.49
CA ASN A 56 18.86 6.90 14.95
C ASN A 56 18.85 6.24 13.57
N ILE A 57 19.35 6.90 12.52
CA ILE A 57 19.36 6.37 11.16
C ILE A 57 20.75 5.89 10.78
N PHE A 58 20.83 4.64 10.29
CA PHE A 58 22.04 3.99 9.78
C PHE A 58 21.84 3.64 8.30
N GLY A 59 22.48 4.38 7.41
CA GLY A 59 22.42 4.14 5.98
C GLY A 59 23.40 3.08 5.50
N ILE A 60 22.96 2.18 4.63
CA ILE A 60 23.80 1.17 4.00
C ILE A 60 24.45 1.70 2.75
N SER A 61 23.71 2.35 1.88
CA SER A 61 24.22 2.96 0.66
C SER A 61 23.79 4.42 0.58
N GLU A 62 24.73 5.30 0.71
CA GLU A 62 24.84 6.65 0.17
C GLU A 62 26.03 7.37 0.84
N PRO A 63 26.67 8.28 0.13
CA PRO A 63 26.47 8.68 -1.27
C PRO A 63 27.13 7.74 -2.30
N GLU A 64 27.81 6.67 -1.83
CA GLU A 64 28.58 5.76 -2.67
C GLU A 64 27.75 4.61 -3.22
N LYS A 65 27.88 4.31 -4.51
CA LYS A 65 27.30 3.12 -5.14
C LYS A 65 28.07 1.86 -4.69
N LEU A 66 27.71 1.32 -3.54
CA LEU A 66 28.30 0.09 -3.02
C LEU A 66 27.90 -1.14 -3.85
N SER A 67 28.83 -2.10 -3.99
CA SER A 67 28.52 -3.41 -4.56
C SER A 67 27.52 -4.18 -3.68
N ARG A 68 26.90 -5.25 -4.22
CA ARG A 68 25.97 -6.09 -3.44
C ARG A 68 26.67 -6.74 -2.23
N ILE A 69 27.94 -7.11 -2.39
CA ILE A 69 28.74 -7.73 -1.34
C ILE A 69 29.03 -6.71 -0.23
N ASP A 70 29.43 -5.48 -0.59
CA ASP A 70 29.72 -4.44 0.40
C ASP A 70 28.47 -4.04 1.17
N LYS A 71 27.32 -3.94 0.51
CA LYS A 71 26.02 -3.71 1.18
C LYS A 71 25.71 -4.82 2.19
N TYR A 72 25.93 -6.08 1.82
CA TYR A 72 25.73 -7.21 2.72
C TYR A 72 26.69 -7.15 3.92
N LEU A 73 27.99 -6.88 3.70
CA LEU A 73 28.99 -6.80 4.77
C LEU A 73 28.68 -5.63 5.72
N LYS A 74 28.31 -4.48 5.19
CA LYS A 74 27.93 -3.31 5.99
C LYS A 74 26.69 -3.59 6.83
N LEU A 75 25.63 -4.17 6.24
CA LEU A 75 24.42 -4.57 6.97
C LEU A 75 24.75 -5.56 8.09
N LYS A 76 25.51 -6.62 7.78
CA LYS A 76 25.96 -7.62 8.76
C LYS A 76 26.68 -6.99 9.95
N ASN A 77 27.62 -6.09 9.67
CA ASN A 77 28.41 -5.43 10.72
C ASN A 77 27.54 -4.51 11.56
N LEU A 78 26.69 -3.68 10.94
CA LEU A 78 25.72 -2.81 11.65
C LEU A 78 24.80 -3.60 12.57
N VAL A 79 24.21 -4.70 12.08
CA VAL A 79 23.33 -5.54 12.91
C VAL A 79 24.09 -6.10 14.10
N LYS A 80 25.31 -6.62 13.89
CA LYS A 80 26.13 -7.15 14.98
C LYS A 80 26.46 -6.08 16.03
N ASP A 81 26.92 -4.92 15.58
CA ASP A 81 27.34 -3.84 16.46
C ASP A 81 26.16 -3.29 17.27
N LEU A 82 25.03 -3.07 16.62
CA LEU A 82 23.83 -2.56 17.28
C LEU A 82 23.25 -3.56 18.28
N THR A 83 23.17 -4.85 17.92
CA THR A 83 22.63 -5.90 18.79
C THR A 83 23.59 -6.36 19.90
N GLN A 84 24.88 -5.96 19.83
CA GLN A 84 25.82 -6.10 20.96
C GLN A 84 25.67 -4.99 21.99
N LYS A 85 25.30 -3.78 21.54
CA LYS A 85 25.23 -2.59 22.39
C LYS A 85 23.83 -2.35 22.97
N ASN A 86 22.80 -2.91 22.34
CA ASN A 86 21.40 -2.66 22.69
C ASN A 86 20.60 -3.95 22.77
N ASP A 87 19.70 -4.02 23.75
CA ASP A 87 18.67 -5.06 23.86
C ASP A 87 17.39 -4.61 23.18
N TYR A 88 17.18 -5.07 21.94
CA TYR A 88 15.95 -4.81 21.21
C TYR A 88 14.86 -5.80 21.63
N SER A 89 13.66 -5.27 21.91
CA SER A 89 12.49 -6.12 22.13
C SER A 89 11.93 -6.64 20.81
N ILE A 90 12.02 -5.83 19.74
CA ILE A 90 11.49 -6.11 18.41
C ILE A 90 12.54 -5.81 17.34
N CYS A 91 12.59 -6.67 16.31
CA CYS A 91 13.23 -6.42 15.03
C CYS A 91 12.15 -6.40 13.96
N PHE A 92 11.79 -5.22 13.48
CA PHE A 92 10.75 -5.02 12.47
C PHE A 92 11.36 -4.76 11.10
N SER A 93 10.98 -5.55 10.10
CA SER A 93 11.44 -5.37 8.71
C SER A 93 10.29 -4.96 7.81
N HIS A 94 10.38 -3.78 7.21
CA HIS A 94 9.38 -3.22 6.31
C HIS A 94 9.70 -3.60 4.86
N MET A 95 8.86 -4.46 4.25
CA MET A 95 8.89 -4.86 2.84
C MET A 95 10.19 -5.52 2.35
N SER A 96 11.05 -6.00 3.24
CA SER A 96 12.34 -6.59 2.85
C SER A 96 12.61 -7.95 3.50
N PRO A 97 12.16 -9.07 2.88
CA PRO A 97 12.46 -10.42 3.36
C PRO A 97 13.96 -10.69 3.52
N LEU A 98 14.80 -10.20 2.59
CA LEU A 98 16.24 -10.42 2.66
C LEU A 98 16.90 -9.70 3.84
N LEU A 99 16.55 -8.43 4.08
CA LEU A 99 17.06 -7.71 5.25
C LEU A 99 16.63 -8.38 6.55
N SER A 100 15.37 -8.84 6.61
CA SER A 100 14.83 -9.58 7.74
C SER A 100 15.64 -10.85 8.03
N ILE A 101 15.94 -11.66 7.02
CA ILE A 101 16.76 -12.88 7.18
C ILE A 101 18.14 -12.53 7.73
N ILE A 102 18.83 -11.55 7.11
CA ILE A 102 20.18 -11.16 7.51
C ILE A 102 20.18 -10.61 8.94
N ALA A 103 19.25 -9.72 9.27
CA ALA A 103 19.17 -9.14 10.61
C ALA A 103 18.94 -10.22 11.67
N ASN A 104 17.98 -11.13 11.45
CA ASN A 104 17.65 -12.16 12.42
C ASN A 104 18.75 -13.25 12.53
N TRP A 105 19.48 -13.51 11.45
CA TRP A 105 20.64 -14.42 11.49
C TRP A 105 21.77 -13.89 12.38
N TYR A 106 22.07 -12.59 12.27
CA TYR A 106 23.19 -11.98 12.99
C TYR A 106 22.80 -11.38 14.34
N ASN A 107 21.51 -11.25 14.65
CA ASN A 107 21.05 -10.79 15.95
C ASN A 107 21.42 -11.83 17.03
N LYS A 108 22.23 -11.40 18.00
CA LYS A 108 22.70 -12.25 19.09
C LYS A 108 21.67 -12.43 20.20
N ASN A 109 20.77 -11.45 20.36
CA ASN A 109 19.70 -11.52 21.36
C ASN A 109 18.53 -12.36 20.84
N LYS A 110 18.45 -13.60 21.29
CA LYS A 110 17.39 -14.55 20.91
C LYS A 110 16.02 -14.26 21.54
N LYS A 111 15.93 -13.27 22.44
CA LYS A 111 14.65 -12.79 23.00
C LYS A 111 13.99 -11.73 22.13
N THR A 112 14.70 -11.16 21.16
CA THR A 112 14.13 -10.20 20.21
C THR A 112 13.07 -10.87 19.34
N ILE A 113 11.87 -10.32 19.32
CA ILE A 113 10.78 -10.80 18.46
C ILE A 113 10.94 -10.19 17.08
N SER A 114 11.01 -11.05 16.07
CA SER A 114 11.17 -10.61 14.68
C SER A 114 9.84 -10.59 13.94
N ILE A 115 9.55 -9.45 13.29
CA ILE A 115 8.32 -9.20 12.54
C ILE A 115 8.68 -8.75 11.13
N LEU A 116 8.14 -9.40 10.11
CA LEU A 116 8.24 -8.98 8.73
C LEU A 116 6.90 -8.45 8.23
N TRP A 117 6.86 -7.17 7.83
CA TRP A 117 5.78 -6.65 6.99
C TRP A 117 6.06 -6.95 5.53
N TYR A 118 5.12 -7.67 4.88
CA TYR A 118 5.19 -7.95 3.45
C TYR A 118 3.79 -8.00 2.86
N THR A 119 3.55 -7.24 1.78
CA THR A 119 2.24 -7.11 1.14
C THR A 119 2.34 -7.10 -0.39
N HIS A 120 2.74 -8.24 -0.95
CA HIS A 120 2.76 -8.46 -2.39
C HIS A 120 2.42 -9.91 -2.73
N PRO A 121 1.90 -10.17 -3.93
CA PRO A 121 1.69 -11.54 -4.42
C PRO A 121 3.02 -12.29 -4.60
N MET A 122 2.93 -13.55 -5.01
CA MET A 122 4.09 -14.39 -5.30
C MET A 122 5.03 -13.70 -6.29
N PRO A 123 6.31 -13.49 -5.95
CA PRO A 123 7.28 -12.95 -6.88
C PRO A 123 7.40 -13.84 -8.12
N LYS A 124 7.70 -13.24 -9.28
CA LYS A 124 7.92 -14.02 -10.51
C LYS A 124 9.26 -14.75 -10.52
N GLU A 125 10.30 -14.10 -10.01
CA GLU A 125 11.68 -14.62 -10.02
C GLU A 125 11.89 -15.68 -8.94
N LEU A 126 12.50 -16.81 -9.34
CA LEU A 126 12.72 -17.95 -8.46
C LEU A 126 13.50 -17.60 -7.19
N ILE A 127 14.54 -16.79 -7.31
CA ILE A 127 15.37 -16.38 -6.16
C ILE A 127 14.53 -15.61 -5.14
N LYS A 128 13.68 -14.69 -5.59
CA LYS A 128 12.79 -13.94 -4.69
C LYS A 128 11.75 -14.83 -4.02
N LYS A 129 11.25 -15.87 -4.71
CA LYS A 129 10.36 -16.89 -4.12
C LYS A 129 11.07 -17.61 -2.97
N ILE A 130 12.30 -18.08 -3.22
CA ILE A 130 13.11 -18.79 -2.22
C ILE A 130 13.40 -17.87 -1.01
N VAL A 131 13.83 -16.64 -1.24
CA VAL A 131 14.09 -15.67 -0.16
C VAL A 131 12.84 -15.41 0.67
N LEU A 132 11.70 -15.22 0.02
CA LEU A 132 10.43 -15.00 0.72
C LEU A 132 10.01 -16.25 1.52
N PHE A 133 10.19 -17.45 0.98
CA PHE A 133 9.92 -18.70 1.68
C PHE A 133 10.84 -18.86 2.91
N ILE A 134 12.16 -18.65 2.74
CA ILE A 134 13.13 -18.71 3.84
C ILE A 134 12.78 -17.70 4.95
N SER A 135 12.27 -16.52 4.61
CA SER A 135 11.89 -15.51 5.61
C SER A 135 10.85 -15.99 6.62
N LEU A 136 10.01 -16.99 6.27
CA LEU A 136 9.07 -17.63 7.20
C LEU A 136 9.78 -18.28 8.40
N PHE A 137 10.97 -18.82 8.19
CA PHE A 137 11.73 -19.51 9.25
C PHE A 137 12.47 -18.52 10.15
N PHE A 138 12.83 -17.34 9.60
CA PHE A 138 13.60 -16.33 10.31
C PHE A 138 12.74 -15.32 11.08
N ASN A 139 11.44 -15.28 10.83
CA ASN A 139 10.56 -14.36 11.54
C ASN A 139 9.63 -15.10 12.50
N ASN A 140 9.37 -14.49 13.67
CA ASN A 140 8.37 -14.96 14.62
C ASN A 140 6.97 -14.68 14.09
N GLN A 141 6.75 -13.49 13.52
CA GLN A 141 5.49 -13.05 12.93
C GLN A 141 5.71 -12.48 11.54
N ILE A 142 4.72 -12.66 10.68
CA ILE A 142 4.61 -11.97 9.40
C ILE A 142 3.29 -11.22 9.42
N VAL A 143 3.33 -9.96 9.08
CA VAL A 143 2.14 -9.12 8.99
C VAL A 143 1.93 -8.68 7.55
N THR A 144 0.69 -8.70 7.09
CA THR A 144 0.30 -8.39 5.71
C THR A 144 -0.98 -7.58 5.64
N ALA A 145 -1.23 -6.94 4.51
CA ALA A 145 -2.40 -6.07 4.34
C ALA A 145 -3.70 -6.83 4.09
N SER A 146 -3.64 -7.97 3.39
CA SER A 146 -4.81 -8.78 3.06
C SER A 146 -4.44 -10.26 2.96
N GLU A 147 -5.43 -11.13 2.93
CA GLU A 147 -5.21 -12.58 2.82
C GLU A 147 -4.46 -12.96 1.54
N SER A 148 -4.77 -12.32 0.42
CA SER A 148 -4.12 -12.60 -0.86
C SER A 148 -2.74 -11.93 -1.03
N SER A 149 -2.37 -10.99 -0.15
CA SER A 149 -1.13 -10.21 -0.24
C SER A 149 0.12 -10.94 0.30
N PHE A 150 -0.04 -12.12 0.87
CA PHE A 150 1.08 -12.97 1.25
C PHE A 150 0.88 -14.37 0.67
N PRO A 151 1.84 -14.86 -0.13
CA PRO A 151 1.58 -16.04 -0.98
C PRO A 151 1.75 -17.41 -0.30
N TYR A 152 2.17 -17.46 0.96
CA TYR A 152 2.35 -18.71 1.69
C TYR A 152 1.42 -18.81 2.88
N PHE A 153 0.80 -19.98 3.06
CA PHE A 153 0.01 -20.27 4.24
C PHE A 153 0.92 -20.59 5.43
N SER A 154 0.74 -19.88 6.56
CA SER A 154 1.44 -20.14 7.82
C SER A 154 0.67 -19.52 8.99
N LYS A 155 0.70 -20.20 10.16
CA LYS A 155 0.13 -19.66 11.42
C LYS A 155 0.84 -18.39 11.89
N LYS A 156 2.02 -18.07 11.35
CA LYS A 156 2.75 -16.84 11.66
C LYS A 156 2.24 -15.62 10.86
N VAL A 157 1.36 -15.82 9.87
CA VAL A 157 0.85 -14.74 9.01
C VAL A 157 -0.39 -14.14 9.62
N ASN A 158 -0.34 -12.84 9.87
CA ASN A 158 -1.42 -12.05 10.45
C ASN A 158 -1.84 -10.96 9.47
N VAL A 159 -3.11 -10.93 9.14
CA VAL A 159 -3.70 -9.88 8.30
C VAL A 159 -4.06 -8.70 9.20
N ILE A 160 -3.34 -7.58 9.04
CA ILE A 160 -3.53 -6.40 9.88
C ILE A 160 -4.07 -5.17 9.11
N GLY A 161 -4.40 -5.34 7.81
CA GLY A 161 -4.79 -4.23 6.95
C GLY A 161 -3.61 -3.37 6.50
N HIS A 162 -3.90 -2.33 5.73
CA HIS A 162 -2.87 -1.37 5.28
C HIS A 162 -2.76 -0.19 6.28
N ALA A 163 -2.14 0.91 5.85
CA ALA A 163 -2.03 2.15 6.61
C ALA A 163 -2.21 3.34 5.67
N ILE A 164 -3.30 4.08 5.83
CA ILE A 164 -3.61 5.30 5.09
C ILE A 164 -3.75 6.47 6.07
N ASP A 165 -3.51 7.67 5.59
CA ASP A 165 -3.83 8.90 6.34
C ASP A 165 -5.33 9.16 6.24
N TYR A 166 -6.10 8.38 7.03
CA TYR A 166 -7.56 8.40 6.97
C TYR A 166 -8.13 9.81 7.19
N ASP A 167 -7.59 10.55 8.15
CA ASP A 167 -8.11 11.87 8.52
C ASP A 167 -7.85 12.91 7.42
N ALA A 168 -6.71 12.87 6.75
CA ALA A 168 -6.42 13.73 5.62
C ALA A 168 -7.36 13.50 4.44
N PHE A 169 -7.72 12.22 4.18
CA PHE A 169 -8.64 11.86 3.10
C PHE A 169 -10.12 12.00 3.47
N LEU A 170 -10.46 12.07 4.76
CA LEU A 170 -11.85 12.05 5.20
C LEU A 170 -12.67 13.19 4.60
N ASN A 171 -13.64 12.83 3.77
CA ASN A 171 -14.59 13.76 3.17
C ASN A 171 -16.00 13.17 3.18
N LYS A 172 -16.85 13.65 4.12
CA LYS A 172 -18.24 13.19 4.23
C LYS A 172 -19.11 13.84 3.16
N LYS A 173 -19.41 13.09 2.12
CA LYS A 173 -20.32 13.55 1.07
C LYS A 173 -21.79 13.43 1.52
N THR A 174 -22.54 14.46 1.28
CA THR A 174 -24.00 14.50 1.52
C THR A 174 -24.80 14.32 0.24
N ASN A 175 -24.13 14.41 -0.92
CA ASN A 175 -24.74 14.25 -2.23
C ASN A 175 -23.70 13.75 -3.23
N ILE A 176 -24.11 12.93 -4.18
CA ILE A 176 -23.37 12.59 -5.39
C ILE A 176 -23.90 13.49 -6.51
N SER A 177 -23.26 14.65 -6.67
CA SER A 177 -23.75 15.73 -7.54
C SER A 177 -23.24 15.66 -8.98
N ASN A 178 -22.24 14.80 -9.24
CA ASN A 178 -21.66 14.61 -10.57
C ASN A 178 -21.25 13.15 -10.78
N ASN A 179 -21.03 12.78 -12.03
CA ASN A 179 -20.62 11.43 -12.42
C ASN A 179 -19.14 11.38 -12.82
N ASN A 180 -18.29 12.17 -12.17
CA ASN A 180 -16.84 12.16 -12.43
C ASN A 180 -16.20 10.88 -11.88
N PHE A 181 -15.57 10.13 -12.78
CA PHE A 181 -14.84 8.92 -12.43
C PHE A 181 -13.36 9.20 -12.28
N VAL A 182 -12.72 8.50 -11.35
CA VAL A 182 -11.26 8.45 -11.19
C VAL A 182 -10.75 7.02 -11.24
N ILE A 183 -9.59 6.82 -11.86
CA ILE A 183 -8.73 5.65 -11.68
C ILE A 183 -7.46 6.16 -11.00
N LEU A 184 -7.31 5.86 -9.73
CA LEU A 184 -6.14 6.28 -8.94
C LEU A 184 -5.16 5.10 -8.86
N SER A 185 -4.16 5.07 -9.74
CA SER A 185 -3.19 3.98 -9.77
C SER A 185 -1.97 4.31 -10.62
N ARG A 186 -0.87 3.61 -10.38
CA ARG A 186 0.24 3.57 -11.34
C ARG A 186 -0.25 3.05 -12.69
N ILE A 187 0.23 3.65 -13.78
CA ILE A 187 -0.04 3.15 -15.14
C ILE A 187 0.83 1.93 -15.39
N SER A 188 0.26 0.73 -15.25
CA SER A 188 0.93 -0.54 -15.54
C SER A 188 -0.07 -1.60 -15.98
N LYS A 189 0.39 -2.60 -16.72
CA LYS A 189 -0.46 -3.71 -17.20
C LYS A 189 -1.15 -4.45 -16.06
N SER A 190 -0.52 -4.53 -14.88
CA SER A 190 -1.09 -5.18 -13.69
C SER A 190 -2.32 -4.47 -13.12
N LYS A 191 -2.58 -3.23 -13.52
CA LYS A 191 -3.73 -2.43 -13.07
C LYS A 191 -4.96 -2.54 -13.99
N ASN A 192 -4.84 -3.22 -15.12
CA ASN A 192 -5.93 -3.48 -16.08
C ASN A 192 -6.72 -2.22 -16.47
N LEU A 193 -6.00 -1.10 -16.74
CA LEU A 193 -6.63 0.19 -17.04
C LEU A 193 -7.57 0.12 -18.25
N GLU A 194 -7.24 -0.70 -19.25
CA GLU A 194 -8.10 -0.91 -20.42
C GLU A 194 -9.46 -1.48 -20.03
N LEU A 195 -9.50 -2.46 -19.12
CA LEU A 195 -10.77 -3.02 -18.63
C LEU A 195 -11.64 -1.93 -18.01
N SER A 196 -11.05 -1.07 -17.18
CA SER A 196 -11.76 0.04 -16.53
C SER A 196 -12.29 1.06 -17.53
N ILE A 197 -11.44 1.54 -18.43
CA ILE A 197 -11.78 2.59 -19.41
C ILE A 197 -12.76 2.04 -20.46
N ASP A 198 -12.50 0.87 -21.02
CA ASP A 198 -13.40 0.28 -22.04
C ASP A 198 -14.79 -0.04 -21.48
N SER A 199 -14.86 -0.50 -20.21
CA SER A 199 -16.16 -0.75 -19.55
C SER A 199 -16.93 0.55 -19.28
N PHE A 200 -16.24 1.60 -18.85
CA PHE A 200 -16.82 2.92 -18.65
C PHE A 200 -17.39 3.46 -19.98
N LEU A 201 -16.62 3.41 -21.07
CA LEU A 201 -17.02 3.90 -22.40
C LEU A 201 -18.21 3.13 -22.99
N LYS A 202 -18.43 1.88 -22.58
CA LYS A 202 -19.57 1.05 -22.99
C LYS A 202 -20.79 1.18 -22.07
N SER A 203 -20.65 1.82 -20.91
CA SER A 203 -21.71 1.96 -19.92
C SER A 203 -22.63 3.15 -20.21
N LYS A 204 -23.70 3.28 -19.41
CA LYS A 204 -24.59 4.44 -19.42
C LYS A 204 -23.89 5.75 -18.97
N PHE A 205 -22.73 5.65 -18.32
CA PHE A 205 -21.89 6.79 -17.94
C PHE A 205 -20.97 7.30 -19.06
N ASN A 206 -21.08 6.81 -20.29
CA ASN A 206 -20.18 7.13 -21.40
C ASN A 206 -20.13 8.60 -21.83
N GLN A 207 -21.08 9.42 -21.41
CA GLN A 207 -21.11 10.87 -21.64
C GLN A 207 -20.42 11.67 -20.53
N ASP A 208 -20.16 11.04 -19.38
CA ASP A 208 -19.43 11.62 -18.25
C ASP A 208 -17.93 11.54 -18.48
N SER A 209 -17.10 11.89 -17.49
CA SER A 209 -15.62 11.86 -17.61
C SER A 209 -14.99 10.79 -16.71
N ILE A 210 -13.90 10.19 -17.23
CA ILE A 210 -13.03 9.32 -16.46
C ILE A 210 -11.60 9.84 -16.50
N THR A 211 -11.01 10.08 -15.33
CA THR A 211 -9.67 10.61 -15.15
C THR A 211 -8.73 9.55 -14.58
N VAL A 212 -7.62 9.30 -15.25
CA VAL A 212 -6.52 8.48 -14.74
C VAL A 212 -5.52 9.38 -14.03
N ILE A 213 -5.37 9.18 -12.71
CA ILE A 213 -4.38 9.86 -11.87
C ILE A 213 -3.30 8.85 -11.50
N GLY A 214 -2.06 9.15 -11.90
CA GLY A 214 -0.88 8.33 -11.72
C GLY A 214 -0.02 8.31 -12.97
N ASP A 215 1.15 7.67 -12.88
CA ASP A 215 2.10 7.66 -14.00
C ASP A 215 2.78 6.29 -14.15
N ALA A 216 3.52 6.13 -15.23
CA ALA A 216 4.41 5.01 -15.51
C ALA A 216 5.69 5.12 -14.66
N VAL A 217 6.23 3.98 -14.22
CA VAL A 217 7.44 3.94 -13.37
C VAL A 217 8.58 3.18 -14.04
N THR A 218 8.27 2.15 -14.83
CA THR A 218 9.26 1.34 -15.56
C THR A 218 9.15 1.58 -17.06
N ASP A 219 10.18 1.19 -17.83
CA ASP A 219 10.16 1.30 -19.30
C ASP A 219 8.94 0.57 -19.90
N ALA A 220 8.64 -0.63 -19.40
CA ALA A 220 7.45 -1.38 -19.82
C ALA A 220 6.12 -0.66 -19.45
N ASP A 221 6.10 0.09 -18.34
CA ASP A 221 4.94 0.92 -17.99
C ASP A 221 4.84 2.15 -18.90
N MET A 222 5.98 2.73 -19.36
CA MET A 222 6.00 3.85 -20.32
C MET A 222 5.48 3.43 -21.69
N GLU A 223 5.86 2.25 -22.16
CA GLU A 223 5.31 1.66 -23.39
C GLU A 223 3.79 1.47 -23.28
N TYR A 224 3.32 0.96 -22.14
CA TYR A 224 1.90 0.78 -21.90
C TYR A 224 1.15 2.11 -21.80
N LYS A 225 1.74 3.14 -21.20
CA LYS A 225 1.19 4.51 -21.15
C LYS A 225 1.04 5.08 -22.58
N ALA A 226 2.06 4.93 -23.43
CA ALA A 226 2.02 5.37 -24.83
C ALA A 226 0.91 4.63 -25.61
N PHE A 227 0.79 3.32 -25.43
CA PHE A 227 -0.29 2.53 -26.01
C PHE A 227 -1.68 3.03 -25.59
N LEU A 228 -1.91 3.31 -24.30
CA LEU A 228 -3.19 3.83 -23.80
C LEU A 228 -3.49 5.22 -24.37
N ALA A 229 -2.49 6.11 -24.41
CA ALA A 229 -2.64 7.44 -24.98
C ALA A 229 -3.07 7.39 -26.44
N GLU A 230 -2.48 6.52 -27.26
CA GLU A 230 -2.86 6.32 -28.66
C GLU A 230 -4.26 5.69 -28.78
N LYS A 231 -4.56 4.66 -27.98
CA LYS A 231 -5.84 3.96 -28.00
C LYS A 231 -7.03 4.90 -27.72
N TYR A 232 -6.86 5.82 -26.79
CA TYR A 232 -7.95 6.70 -26.33
C TYR A 232 -7.83 8.15 -26.83
N LYS A 233 -6.94 8.45 -27.76
CA LYS A 233 -6.68 9.82 -28.26
C LYS A 233 -7.92 10.56 -28.80
N THR A 234 -8.92 9.81 -29.32
CA THR A 234 -10.16 10.38 -29.86
C THR A 234 -11.30 10.45 -28.82
N LYS A 235 -11.05 10.05 -27.58
CA LYS A 235 -12.03 10.02 -26.49
C LYS A 235 -11.80 11.20 -25.58
N ASN A 236 -12.46 12.34 -25.84
CA ASN A 236 -12.28 13.60 -25.09
C ASN A 236 -12.65 13.49 -23.61
N ASN A 237 -13.43 12.49 -23.23
CA ASN A 237 -13.85 12.24 -21.86
C ASN A 237 -12.95 11.25 -21.10
N VAL A 238 -11.86 10.77 -21.72
CA VAL A 238 -10.80 10.00 -21.07
C VAL A 238 -9.60 10.90 -20.85
N ILE A 239 -9.29 11.22 -19.59
CA ILE A 239 -8.28 12.22 -19.22
C ILE A 239 -7.13 11.53 -18.49
N PHE A 240 -5.90 11.69 -18.99
CA PHE A 240 -4.68 11.26 -18.30
C PHE A 240 -4.03 12.47 -17.62
N LYS A 241 -4.15 12.55 -16.29
CA LYS A 241 -3.71 13.72 -15.51
C LYS A 241 -2.24 13.66 -15.09
N GLY A 242 -1.61 12.47 -15.19
CA GLY A 242 -0.26 12.25 -14.70
C GLY A 242 -0.21 12.05 -13.19
N MET A 243 1.02 12.06 -12.65
CA MET A 243 1.25 11.89 -11.22
C MET A 243 0.92 13.20 -10.47
N ILE A 244 0.24 13.03 -9.34
CA ILE A 244 -0.07 14.11 -8.39
C ILE A 244 0.64 13.79 -7.08
N PRO A 245 1.28 14.79 -6.42
CA PRO A 245 1.85 14.61 -5.10
C PRO A 245 0.82 14.09 -4.10
N HIS A 246 1.17 13.07 -3.30
CA HIS A 246 0.24 12.40 -2.40
C HIS A 246 -0.50 13.36 -1.44
N LYS A 247 0.20 14.40 -0.96
CA LYS A 247 -0.37 15.45 -0.09
C LYS A 247 -1.48 16.29 -0.73
N GLU A 248 -1.56 16.32 -2.07
CA GLU A 248 -2.56 17.08 -2.83
C GLU A 248 -3.77 16.21 -3.21
N LEU A 249 -3.63 14.89 -3.12
CA LEU A 249 -4.70 13.96 -3.50
C LEU A 249 -5.99 14.16 -2.70
N PRO A 250 -5.99 14.41 -1.38
CA PRO A 250 -7.22 14.61 -0.62
C PRO A 250 -8.12 15.70 -1.22
N ASP A 251 -7.56 16.86 -1.56
CA ASP A 251 -8.33 17.97 -2.13
C ASP A 251 -8.82 17.65 -3.55
N ILE A 252 -7.98 17.05 -4.36
CA ILE A 252 -8.32 16.69 -5.74
C ILE A 252 -9.43 15.63 -5.79
N LEU A 253 -9.39 14.64 -4.90
CA LEU A 253 -10.38 13.56 -4.84
C LEU A 253 -11.77 14.04 -4.47
N ARG A 254 -11.92 15.20 -3.83
CA ARG A 254 -13.24 15.79 -3.53
C ARG A 254 -14.13 16.01 -4.75
N SER A 255 -13.52 16.22 -5.93
CA SER A 255 -14.24 16.45 -7.19
C SER A 255 -14.74 15.19 -7.89
N TYR A 256 -14.39 13.99 -7.39
CA TYR A 256 -14.78 12.71 -7.98
C TYR A 256 -15.85 12.02 -7.15
N SER A 257 -16.73 11.30 -7.82
CA SER A 257 -17.83 10.54 -7.20
C SER A 257 -17.62 9.03 -7.27
N TYR A 258 -16.92 8.56 -8.30
CA TYR A 258 -16.75 7.14 -8.57
C TYR A 258 -15.27 6.81 -8.80
N HIS A 259 -14.85 5.65 -8.29
CA HIS A 259 -13.51 5.10 -8.51
C HIS A 259 -13.61 3.69 -9.08
N ILE A 260 -12.79 3.36 -10.07
CA ILE A 260 -12.69 2.00 -10.62
C ILE A 260 -11.30 1.44 -10.33
N ASN A 261 -11.23 0.29 -9.67
CA ASN A 261 -9.99 -0.45 -9.43
C ASN A 261 -10.09 -1.86 -10.01
N SER A 262 -9.42 -2.09 -11.12
CA SER A 262 -9.35 -3.39 -11.81
C SER A 262 -8.11 -4.21 -11.46
N THR A 263 -7.45 -3.89 -10.33
CA THR A 263 -6.28 -4.62 -9.85
C THR A 263 -6.70 -6.02 -9.36
N PRO A 264 -6.03 -7.10 -9.81
CA PRO A 264 -6.38 -8.46 -9.40
C PRO A 264 -5.97 -8.75 -7.93
N PRO A 265 -6.48 -9.87 -7.34
CA PRO A 265 -6.04 -10.35 -6.02
C PRO A 265 -4.52 -10.47 -5.91
N GLY A 266 -3.99 -10.30 -4.70
CA GLY A 266 -2.55 -10.25 -4.41
C GLY A 266 -2.01 -8.83 -4.27
N PHE A 267 -2.71 -7.86 -4.83
CA PHE A 267 -2.41 -6.45 -4.67
C PHE A 267 -3.53 -5.76 -3.90
N TYR A 268 -3.24 -5.31 -2.69
CA TYR A 268 -4.17 -4.56 -1.87
C TYR A 268 -3.80 -3.09 -1.93
N ASP A 269 -4.38 -2.38 -2.90
CA ASP A 269 -3.99 -1.01 -3.24
C ASP A 269 -4.50 0.01 -2.21
N LYS A 270 -3.62 0.86 -1.70
CA LYS A 270 -4.00 2.00 -0.84
C LYS A 270 -5.01 2.92 -1.50
N SER A 271 -4.93 3.09 -2.82
CA SER A 271 -5.81 3.98 -3.57
C SER A 271 -7.31 3.66 -3.38
N VAL A 272 -7.67 2.37 -3.21
CA VAL A 272 -9.06 1.99 -2.89
C VAL A 272 -9.44 2.49 -1.50
N LEU A 273 -8.55 2.31 -0.51
CA LEU A 273 -8.81 2.75 0.86
C LEU A 273 -8.89 4.27 0.97
N GLU A 274 -8.01 4.98 0.27
CA GLU A 274 -7.96 6.44 0.21
C GLU A 274 -9.21 7.02 -0.47
N THR A 275 -9.66 6.41 -1.57
CA THR A 275 -10.90 6.83 -2.24
C THR A 275 -12.14 6.51 -1.42
N LEU A 276 -12.17 5.39 -0.68
CA LEU A 276 -13.23 5.10 0.29
C LEU A 276 -13.25 6.12 1.44
N ALA A 277 -12.09 6.48 1.99
CA ALA A 277 -11.97 7.53 3.01
C ALA A 277 -12.43 8.89 2.47
N ALA A 278 -12.17 9.18 1.19
CA ALA A 278 -12.63 10.40 0.52
C ALA A 278 -14.14 10.39 0.20
N GLY A 279 -14.89 9.38 0.61
CA GLY A 279 -16.32 9.28 0.35
C GLY A 279 -16.67 9.08 -1.13
N ILE A 280 -15.80 8.37 -1.87
CA ILE A 280 -15.98 8.04 -3.28
C ILE A 280 -16.56 6.63 -3.38
N TYR A 281 -17.55 6.44 -4.26
CA TYR A 281 -18.10 5.12 -4.55
C TYR A 281 -17.09 4.27 -5.33
N ASN A 282 -16.83 3.03 -4.90
CA ASN A 282 -15.82 2.19 -5.50
C ASN A 282 -16.39 0.99 -6.23
N PHE A 283 -15.88 0.76 -7.45
CA PHE A 283 -15.99 -0.48 -8.21
C PHE A 283 -14.65 -1.20 -8.16
N TYR A 284 -14.62 -2.45 -7.69
CA TYR A 284 -13.37 -3.18 -7.50
C TYR A 284 -13.44 -4.64 -7.93
N LEU A 285 -12.28 -5.17 -8.37
CA LEU A 285 -12.12 -6.56 -8.80
C LEU A 285 -11.65 -7.48 -7.65
N ASN A 286 -10.76 -6.98 -6.79
CA ASN A 286 -10.12 -7.78 -5.76
C ASN A 286 -11.04 -8.00 -4.54
N ALA A 287 -11.39 -9.25 -4.26
CA ALA A 287 -12.25 -9.64 -3.16
C ALA A 287 -11.73 -9.28 -1.74
N ASP A 288 -10.44 -8.95 -1.59
CA ASP A 288 -9.90 -8.51 -0.30
C ASP A 288 -10.54 -7.23 0.24
N TYR A 289 -11.22 -6.45 -0.63
CA TYR A 289 -11.96 -5.25 -0.21
C TYR A 289 -13.39 -5.56 0.25
N ASP A 290 -13.91 -6.78 0.09
CA ASP A 290 -15.28 -7.15 0.48
C ASP A 290 -15.56 -6.81 1.95
N LYS A 291 -14.56 -6.94 2.83
CA LYS A 291 -14.63 -6.61 4.26
C LYS A 291 -15.01 -5.16 4.58
N HIS A 292 -14.87 -4.25 3.61
CA HIS A 292 -15.22 -2.83 3.77
C HIS A 292 -16.65 -2.51 3.33
N PHE A 293 -17.40 -3.49 2.85
CA PHE A 293 -18.76 -3.27 2.34
C PHE A 293 -19.76 -4.16 3.08
N ASP A 294 -21.00 -3.68 3.18
CA ASP A 294 -22.12 -4.53 3.57
C ASP A 294 -22.24 -5.69 2.56
N PRO A 295 -22.43 -6.94 2.98
CA PRO A 295 -22.58 -8.08 2.07
C PRO A 295 -23.66 -7.88 1.01
N LYS A 296 -24.74 -7.15 1.32
CA LYS A 296 -25.81 -6.83 0.37
C LYS A 296 -25.39 -5.80 -0.69
N ALA A 297 -24.34 -5.03 -0.43
CA ALA A 297 -23.80 -4.05 -1.36
C ALA A 297 -22.80 -4.64 -2.36
N LEU A 298 -22.24 -5.84 -2.10
CA LEU A 298 -21.21 -6.45 -2.97
C LEU A 298 -21.68 -6.60 -4.42
N LYS A 299 -22.96 -6.88 -4.66
CA LYS A 299 -23.54 -6.99 -6.00
C LYS A 299 -23.54 -5.66 -6.78
N TYR A 300 -23.31 -4.53 -6.10
CA TYR A 300 -23.24 -3.19 -6.71
C TYR A 300 -21.83 -2.61 -6.74
N THR A 301 -20.85 -3.23 -6.08
CA THR A 301 -19.51 -2.67 -5.92
C THR A 301 -18.42 -3.58 -6.51
N LYS A 302 -18.62 -4.92 -6.46
CA LYS A 302 -17.64 -5.91 -6.88
C LYS A 302 -17.97 -6.48 -8.26
N PHE A 303 -16.96 -6.55 -9.12
CA PHE A 303 -17.05 -7.20 -10.42
C PHE A 303 -16.05 -8.36 -10.55
N SER A 304 -16.18 -9.14 -11.62
CA SER A 304 -15.23 -10.20 -11.96
C SER A 304 -14.45 -9.84 -13.22
N SER A 305 -13.36 -10.55 -13.48
CA SER A 305 -12.57 -10.39 -14.72
C SER A 305 -13.26 -10.91 -15.99
N LYS A 306 -14.46 -11.48 -15.86
CA LYS A 306 -15.26 -11.94 -17.01
C LYS A 306 -15.73 -10.74 -17.85
N GLN A 307 -15.77 -10.93 -19.15
CA GLN A 307 -16.21 -9.90 -20.09
C GLN A 307 -17.59 -9.34 -19.71
N ASN A 308 -17.76 -8.05 -19.83
CA ASN A 308 -18.99 -7.25 -19.55
C ASN A 308 -19.42 -7.13 -18.09
N THR A 309 -18.82 -7.83 -17.12
CA THR A 309 -19.30 -7.76 -15.72
C THR A 309 -19.16 -6.36 -15.12
N LEU A 310 -18.11 -5.61 -15.45
CA LEU A 310 -17.95 -4.22 -14.98
C LEU A 310 -18.93 -3.28 -15.71
N THR A 311 -19.13 -3.43 -17.02
CA THR A 311 -20.12 -2.62 -17.77
C THR A 311 -21.55 -2.82 -17.22
N ASP A 312 -21.94 -4.06 -16.96
CA ASP A 312 -23.25 -4.40 -16.41
C ASP A 312 -23.40 -3.83 -14.99
N LEU A 313 -22.36 -3.91 -14.19
CA LEU A 313 -22.33 -3.33 -12.85
C LEU A 313 -22.48 -1.80 -12.89
N LEU A 314 -21.71 -1.11 -13.75
CA LEU A 314 -21.84 0.33 -13.96
C LEU A 314 -23.27 0.70 -14.36
N ASN A 315 -23.88 -0.03 -15.31
CA ASN A 315 -25.25 0.21 -15.74
C ASN A 315 -26.26 0.00 -14.61
N SER A 316 -26.05 -0.99 -13.74
CA SER A 316 -26.93 -1.23 -12.59
C SER A 316 -26.83 -0.12 -11.55
N VAL A 317 -25.64 0.43 -11.34
CA VAL A 317 -25.43 1.55 -10.39
C VAL A 317 -25.97 2.87 -10.94
N TYR A 318 -25.93 3.06 -12.26
CA TYR A 318 -26.55 4.24 -12.90
C TYR A 318 -28.04 4.39 -12.56
N GLU A 319 -28.76 3.29 -12.34
CA GLU A 319 -30.16 3.26 -11.98
C GLU A 319 -30.42 3.41 -10.46
N LEU A 320 -29.38 3.41 -9.63
CA LEU A 320 -29.55 3.58 -8.19
C LEU A 320 -29.89 5.02 -7.82
N ASN A 321 -30.75 5.18 -6.84
CA ASN A 321 -30.99 6.50 -6.26
C ASN A 321 -29.81 6.93 -5.37
N ASN A 322 -29.65 8.24 -5.21
CA ASN A 322 -28.56 8.85 -4.47
C ASN A 322 -28.47 8.37 -3.00
N ASN A 323 -29.61 8.15 -2.35
CA ASN A 323 -29.62 7.66 -0.97
C ASN A 323 -28.96 6.27 -0.83
N LYS A 324 -29.21 5.37 -1.79
CA LYS A 324 -28.61 4.05 -1.78
C LYS A 324 -27.10 4.09 -2.05
N ILE A 325 -26.67 4.98 -2.93
CA ILE A 325 -25.24 5.22 -3.19
C ILE A 325 -24.55 5.75 -1.91
N LEU A 326 -25.13 6.75 -1.26
CA LEU A 326 -24.62 7.34 -0.03
C LEU A 326 -24.58 6.35 1.14
N GLU A 327 -25.57 5.46 1.26
CA GLU A 327 -25.57 4.38 2.26
C GLU A 327 -24.35 3.48 2.08
N ILE A 328 -24.07 3.03 0.84
CA ILE A 328 -22.93 2.17 0.52
C ILE A 328 -21.60 2.89 0.81
N VAL A 329 -21.48 4.14 0.37
CA VAL A 329 -20.29 4.97 0.59
C VAL A 329 -20.04 5.19 2.08
N SER A 330 -21.07 5.55 2.84
CA SER A 330 -20.95 5.83 4.28
C SER A 330 -20.54 4.61 5.07
N PHE A 331 -21.08 3.44 4.75
CA PHE A 331 -20.67 2.17 5.37
C PHE A 331 -19.18 1.89 5.10
N ALA A 332 -18.77 1.97 3.84
CA ALA A 332 -17.40 1.67 3.44
C ALA A 332 -16.40 2.68 4.03
N GLN A 333 -16.74 3.97 4.05
CA GLN A 333 -15.93 5.02 4.66
C GLN A 333 -15.72 4.77 6.16
N ASN A 334 -16.75 4.40 6.89
CA ASN A 334 -16.62 4.06 8.31
C ASN A 334 -15.78 2.80 8.52
N SER A 335 -15.95 1.78 7.67
CA SER A 335 -15.18 0.53 7.76
C SER A 335 -13.69 0.74 7.53
N VAL A 336 -13.31 1.59 6.57
CA VAL A 336 -11.90 1.82 6.21
C VAL A 336 -11.13 2.65 7.26
N SER A 337 -11.82 3.29 8.21
CA SER A 337 -11.17 4.00 9.33
C SER A 337 -10.25 3.10 10.16
N LYS A 338 -10.53 1.79 10.20
CA LYS A 338 -9.70 0.77 10.86
C LYS A 338 -8.33 0.58 10.20
N GLU A 339 -8.17 1.05 8.95
CA GLU A 339 -6.91 1.02 8.20
C GLU A 339 -6.11 2.33 8.35
N SER A 340 -6.46 3.17 9.33
CA SER A 340 -5.71 4.41 9.62
C SER A 340 -4.26 4.13 9.99
N ILE A 341 -3.36 5.01 9.54
CA ILE A 341 -1.94 5.01 9.89
C ILE A 341 -1.74 5.20 11.40
N GLU A 342 -2.66 5.89 12.07
CA GLU A 342 -2.58 6.18 13.50
C GLU A 342 -2.53 4.90 14.36
N THR A 343 -3.16 3.82 13.90
CA THR A 343 -3.24 2.56 14.63
C THR A 343 -2.24 1.50 14.16
N ILE A 344 -1.37 1.81 13.18
CA ILE A 344 -0.55 0.78 12.54
C ILE A 344 0.45 0.12 13.49
N SER A 345 1.13 0.89 14.33
CA SER A 345 2.06 0.35 15.31
C SER A 345 1.33 -0.58 16.31
N ASP A 346 0.15 -0.20 16.78
CA ASP A 346 -0.65 -1.05 17.69
C ASP A 346 -1.09 -2.34 17.01
N ARG A 347 -1.56 -2.26 15.74
CA ARG A 347 -1.95 -3.45 14.97
C ARG A 347 -0.77 -4.41 14.73
N VAL A 348 0.44 -3.89 14.50
CA VAL A 348 1.65 -4.71 14.40
C VAL A 348 2.01 -5.33 15.76
N LEU A 349 1.99 -4.55 16.84
CA LEU A 349 2.40 -4.99 18.16
C LEU A 349 1.43 -6.02 18.78
N SER A 350 0.14 -5.90 18.51
CA SER A 350 -0.86 -6.86 18.98
C SER A 350 -0.63 -8.29 18.47
N THR A 351 0.11 -8.48 17.37
CA THR A 351 0.43 -9.81 16.84
C THR A 351 1.47 -10.57 17.67
N VAL A 352 2.15 -9.91 18.61
CA VAL A 352 3.17 -10.51 19.48
C VAL A 352 2.75 -10.58 20.95
N GLU A 353 1.59 -10.03 21.30
CA GLU A 353 1.04 -10.07 22.65
C GLU A 353 0.10 -11.28 22.86
N ASN A 354 -0.28 -11.94 21.76
CA ASN A 354 -1.06 -13.19 21.73
C ASN A 354 -0.13 -14.39 21.55
#